data_5e1acb0860796fa118ac41e5eb53ca4c
#
_entry.id   5e1acb0860796fa118ac41e5eb53ca4c
#
_cell.length_a   1.000
_cell.length_b   1.000
_cell.length_c   1.000
_cell.angle_alpha   90.00
_cell.angle_beta   90.00
_cell.angle_gamma   90.00
#
_symmetry.space_group_name_H-M   'P 1'
#
loop_
_entity.id
_entity.type
_entity.pdbx_description
1 polymer ?
#
loop_
_entity_poly.entity_id
_entity_poly.type
_entity_poly.pdbx_seq_one_letter_code
_entity_poly.pdbx_strand_id
1 'polypeptide(L)'
;MTGRMMAVLAGLVLAGCAYGPRLDDGGYLIAASYRATDALIETGKAQLDPGKPIIVATIVDIDDLERSSTLGRHLSESVSARFTQHHYQMVEMKLQSSVYMKRSEGEMMLTRQVREIATAHKAQAVIVGTYSRANMSVLVNLKVVRPESNLVIAATDYPLAMSRDVCALLGRDPNNCPERY
;
A
#
# COMPACT_ATOMS: atom_id res chain seq x y z
N MET A 1 64.05 42.11 9.30
CA MET A 1 63.03 42.45 8.26
C MET A 1 62.26 41.19 7.99
N THR A 2 61.09 41.11 8.56
CA THR A 2 60.25 39.89 8.69
C THR A 2 59.18 39.89 7.61
N GLY A 3 59.26 38.95 6.68
CA GLY A 3 58.26 38.70 5.63
C GLY A 3 57.13 37.84 6.19
N ARG A 4 55.93 38.36 6.30
CA ARG A 4 54.71 37.64 6.67
C ARG A 4 54.20 36.87 5.43
N MET A 5 54.31 35.56 5.45
CA MET A 5 53.69 34.67 4.48
C MET A 5 52.24 34.45 4.89
N MET A 6 51.31 35.01 4.12
CA MET A 6 49.87 34.87 4.32
C MET A 6 49.41 33.63 3.56
N ALA A 7 49.09 32.57 4.30
CA ALA A 7 48.54 31.35 3.76
C ALA A 7 47.01 31.53 3.52
N VAL A 8 46.60 31.54 2.25
CA VAL A 8 45.19 31.53 1.84
C VAL A 8 44.71 30.09 1.86
N LEU A 9 43.93 29.69 2.86
CA LEU A 9 43.20 28.42 2.87
C LEU A 9 41.99 28.55 1.94
N ALA A 10 42.08 27.97 0.75
CA ALA A 10 40.94 27.80 -0.16
C ALA A 10 40.06 26.65 0.37
N GLY A 11 38.95 26.98 0.99
CA GLY A 11 37.93 26.00 1.40
C GLY A 11 37.21 25.44 0.16
N LEU A 12 37.50 24.19 -0.17
CA LEU A 12 36.74 23.43 -1.17
C LEU A 12 35.37 23.04 -0.57
N VAL A 13 34.33 23.79 -0.93
CA VAL A 13 32.95 23.39 -0.64
C VAL A 13 32.58 22.26 -1.63
N LEU A 14 32.64 21.01 -1.16
CA LEU A 14 32.09 19.86 -1.86
C LEU A 14 30.57 19.96 -1.80
N ALA A 15 29.97 20.59 -2.80
CA ALA A 15 28.55 20.47 -3.10
C ALA A 15 28.29 19.03 -3.58
N GLY A 16 28.11 18.10 -2.63
CA GLY A 16 27.62 16.75 -2.90
C GLY A 16 26.18 16.87 -3.38
N CYS A 17 25.96 16.83 -4.70
CA CYS A 17 24.65 16.54 -5.26
C CYS A 17 24.23 15.18 -4.71
N ALA A 18 23.29 15.17 -3.75
CA ALA A 18 22.62 13.95 -3.33
C ALA A 18 21.78 13.43 -4.50
N TYR A 19 22.41 12.66 -5.39
CA TYR A 19 21.74 11.92 -6.44
C TYR A 19 21.12 10.70 -5.75
N GLY A 20 19.93 10.92 -5.15
CA GLY A 20 19.12 9.79 -4.65
C GLY A 20 18.78 8.89 -5.84
N PRO A 21 18.77 7.57 -5.66
CA PRO A 21 18.38 6.65 -6.74
C PRO A 21 17.00 7.07 -7.25
N ARG A 22 16.90 7.36 -8.56
CA ARG A 22 15.61 7.47 -9.22
C ARG A 22 14.97 6.10 -9.15
N LEU A 23 13.94 5.98 -8.31
CA LEU A 23 13.08 4.81 -8.36
C LEU A 23 12.42 4.82 -9.74
N ASP A 24 12.56 3.71 -10.45
CA ASP A 24 11.73 3.43 -11.61
C ASP A 24 10.23 3.39 -11.20
N ASP A 25 9.34 3.33 -12.15
CA ASP A 25 7.89 3.39 -11.85
C ASP A 25 7.45 2.24 -10.93
N GLY A 26 7.99 1.03 -11.10
CA GLY A 26 7.72 -0.12 -10.23
C GLY A 26 8.26 0.08 -8.81
N GLY A 27 9.46 0.60 -8.66
CA GLY A 27 10.06 0.95 -7.38
C GLY A 27 9.26 2.02 -6.64
N TYR A 28 8.72 3.02 -7.36
CA TYR A 28 7.83 4.03 -6.78
C TYR A 28 6.53 3.42 -6.24
N LEU A 29 5.90 2.50 -6.98
CA LEU A 29 4.67 1.82 -6.57
C LEU A 29 4.87 1.05 -5.28
N ILE A 30 5.93 0.24 -5.19
CA ILE A 30 6.27 -0.53 -3.99
C ILE A 30 6.56 0.40 -2.81
N ALA A 31 7.38 1.44 -3.01
CA ALA A 31 7.73 2.38 -1.95
C ALA A 31 6.51 3.16 -1.42
N ALA A 32 5.56 3.54 -2.29
CA ALA A 32 4.32 4.19 -1.89
C ALA A 32 3.43 3.25 -1.06
N SER A 33 3.29 1.99 -1.50
CA SER A 33 2.53 0.97 -0.77
C SER A 33 3.15 0.66 0.58
N TYR A 34 4.48 0.59 0.68
CA TYR A 34 5.18 0.37 1.94
C TYR A 34 4.99 1.51 2.92
N ARG A 35 5.11 2.78 2.48
CA ARG A 35 4.84 3.94 3.35
C ARG A 35 3.41 3.97 3.87
N ALA A 36 2.44 3.64 3.02
CA ALA A 36 1.04 3.55 3.42
C ALA A 36 0.82 2.43 4.44
N THR A 37 1.47 1.28 4.23
CA THR A 37 1.41 0.15 5.16
C THR A 37 2.08 0.49 6.50
N ASP A 38 3.20 1.20 6.50
CA ASP A 38 3.85 1.68 7.73
C ASP A 38 2.91 2.61 8.53
N ALA A 39 2.17 3.48 7.84
CA ALA A 39 1.17 4.34 8.48
C ALA A 39 0.01 3.53 9.10
N LEU A 40 -0.45 2.45 8.44
CA LEU A 40 -1.44 1.53 9.00
C LEU A 40 -0.93 0.84 10.26
N ILE A 41 0.31 0.32 10.20
CA ILE A 41 0.94 -0.38 11.34
C ILE A 41 1.09 0.60 12.51
N GLU A 42 1.61 1.79 12.28
CA GLU A 42 1.80 2.80 13.32
C GLU A 42 0.49 3.21 13.97
N THR A 43 -0.57 3.39 13.17
CA THR A 43 -1.90 3.74 13.68
C THR A 43 -2.54 2.59 14.46
N GLY A 44 -2.37 1.36 13.97
CA GLY A 44 -3.01 0.17 14.53
C GLY A 44 -2.23 -0.52 15.64
N LYS A 45 -0.95 -0.22 15.86
CA LYS A 45 -0.03 -0.98 16.71
C LYS A 45 -0.51 -1.21 18.16
N ALA A 46 -1.26 -0.29 18.71
CA ALA A 46 -1.80 -0.43 20.07
C ALA A 46 -2.95 -1.48 20.15
N GLN A 47 -3.50 -1.89 19.01
CA GLN A 47 -4.62 -2.80 18.91
C GLN A 47 -4.30 -4.09 18.13
N LEU A 48 -3.09 -4.19 17.57
CA LEU A 48 -2.59 -5.34 16.82
C LEU A 48 -1.50 -6.05 17.59
N ASP A 49 -1.67 -7.35 17.77
CA ASP A 49 -0.69 -8.24 18.39
C ASP A 49 0.13 -8.93 17.28
N PRO A 50 1.46 -8.75 17.21
CA PRO A 50 2.29 -9.43 16.20
C PRO A 50 2.18 -10.96 16.24
N GLY A 51 1.86 -11.53 17.42
CA GLY A 51 1.70 -12.98 17.62
C GLY A 51 0.36 -13.56 17.11
N LYS A 52 -0.57 -12.71 16.62
CA LYS A 52 -1.87 -13.17 16.13
C LYS A 52 -1.99 -12.99 14.62
N PRO A 53 -2.64 -13.94 13.92
CA PRO A 53 -2.80 -13.87 12.47
C PRO A 53 -3.57 -12.63 11.99
N ILE A 54 -3.14 -12.10 10.84
CA ILE A 54 -3.84 -11.06 10.08
C ILE A 54 -4.05 -11.60 8.66
N ILE A 55 -5.24 -11.38 8.11
CA ILE A 55 -5.57 -11.72 6.73
C ILE A 55 -5.51 -10.48 5.88
N VAL A 56 -4.97 -10.58 4.67
CA VAL A 56 -5.11 -9.54 3.65
C VAL A 56 -6.08 -9.99 2.57
N ALA A 57 -7.09 -9.17 2.31
CA ALA A 57 -8.00 -9.36 1.19
C ALA A 57 -7.45 -8.71 -0.07
N THR A 58 -7.83 -9.22 -1.23
CA THR A 58 -7.47 -8.57 -2.50
C THR A 58 -8.04 -7.16 -2.57
N ILE A 59 -7.20 -6.17 -2.89
CA ILE A 59 -7.62 -4.80 -3.10
C ILE A 59 -8.35 -4.71 -4.44
N VAL A 60 -9.57 -4.17 -4.43
CA VAL A 60 -10.49 -4.20 -5.56
C VAL A 60 -10.84 -2.82 -6.10
N ASP A 61 -11.38 -2.76 -7.30
CA ASP A 61 -11.91 -1.51 -7.87
C ASP A 61 -13.15 -1.07 -7.07
N ILE A 62 -13.22 0.21 -6.68
CA ILE A 62 -14.35 0.74 -5.89
C ILE A 62 -15.66 0.72 -6.66
N ASP A 63 -15.60 0.79 -7.99
CA ASP A 63 -16.77 0.75 -8.87
C ASP A 63 -17.24 -0.68 -9.15
N ASP A 64 -16.35 -1.68 -8.97
CA ASP A 64 -16.64 -3.10 -9.19
C ASP A 64 -15.92 -3.96 -8.13
N LEU A 65 -16.56 -4.11 -6.98
CA LEU A 65 -16.00 -4.81 -5.81
C LEU A 65 -15.79 -6.32 -6.03
N GLU A 66 -16.36 -6.89 -7.07
CA GLU A 66 -16.20 -8.31 -7.42
C GLU A 66 -15.02 -8.53 -8.38
N ARG A 67 -14.49 -7.44 -8.95
CA ARG A 67 -13.41 -7.48 -9.93
C ARG A 67 -12.06 -7.15 -9.32
N SER A 68 -11.15 -8.10 -9.38
CA SER A 68 -9.75 -7.86 -9.07
C SER A 68 -8.96 -7.53 -10.34
N SER A 69 -8.00 -6.62 -10.25
CA SER A 69 -7.00 -6.33 -11.28
C SER A 69 -5.63 -6.90 -10.87
N THR A 70 -4.69 -6.92 -11.83
CA THR A 70 -3.30 -7.23 -11.51
C THR A 70 -2.71 -6.21 -10.54
N LEU A 71 -3.10 -4.92 -10.67
CA LEU A 71 -2.73 -3.87 -9.72
C LEU A 71 -3.24 -4.21 -8.31
N GLY A 72 -4.52 -4.54 -8.16
CA GLY A 72 -5.10 -4.84 -6.85
C GLY A 72 -4.42 -6.02 -6.16
N ARG A 73 -4.13 -7.09 -6.90
CA ARG A 73 -3.36 -8.23 -6.38
C ARG A 73 -1.94 -7.83 -5.95
N HIS A 74 -1.23 -7.06 -6.79
CA HIS A 74 0.11 -6.60 -6.47
C HIS A 74 0.15 -5.71 -5.23
N LEU A 75 -0.84 -4.82 -5.07
CA LEU A 75 -0.97 -3.98 -3.87
C LEU A 75 -1.19 -4.83 -2.62
N SER A 76 -2.05 -5.87 -2.70
CA SER A 76 -2.29 -6.78 -1.57
C SER A 76 -1.03 -7.53 -1.15
N GLU A 77 -0.25 -8.03 -2.13
CA GLU A 77 1.04 -8.67 -1.88
C GLU A 77 2.05 -7.71 -1.24
N SER A 78 2.12 -6.47 -1.72
CA SER A 78 3.01 -5.45 -1.14
C SER A 78 2.65 -5.14 0.32
N VAL A 79 1.36 -5.03 0.63
CA VAL A 79 0.86 -4.83 2.00
C VAL A 79 1.23 -6.03 2.88
N SER A 80 0.97 -7.25 2.42
CA SER A 80 1.32 -8.49 3.13
C SER A 80 2.81 -8.59 3.40
N ALA A 81 3.64 -8.34 2.39
CA ALA A 81 5.09 -8.34 2.53
C ALA A 81 5.57 -7.32 3.58
N ARG A 82 4.98 -6.11 3.59
CA ARG A 82 5.40 -5.08 4.55
C ARG A 82 4.99 -5.40 5.99
N PHE A 83 3.77 -5.92 6.21
CA PHE A 83 3.37 -6.42 7.54
C PHE A 83 4.28 -7.56 8.01
N THR A 84 4.66 -8.49 7.13
CA THR A 84 5.61 -9.58 7.43
C THR A 84 6.99 -9.03 7.82
N GLN A 85 7.49 -7.99 7.14
CA GLN A 85 8.75 -7.31 7.50
C GLN A 85 8.68 -6.67 8.90
N HIS A 86 7.50 -6.27 9.35
CA HIS A 86 7.23 -5.79 10.70
C HIS A 86 6.88 -6.90 11.70
N HIS A 87 7.18 -8.16 11.35
CA HIS A 87 7.01 -9.35 12.21
C HIS A 87 5.56 -9.72 12.56
N TYR A 88 4.56 -9.21 11.80
CA TYR A 88 3.19 -9.69 11.93
C TYR A 88 3.01 -11.02 11.21
N GLN A 89 2.15 -11.87 11.79
CA GLN A 89 1.79 -13.16 11.16
C GLN A 89 0.74 -12.94 10.09
N MET A 90 1.12 -13.06 8.82
CA MET A 90 0.21 -12.95 7.70
C MET A 90 -0.30 -14.31 7.28
N VAL A 91 -1.62 -14.44 7.10
CA VAL A 91 -2.25 -15.62 6.52
C VAL A 91 -2.52 -15.33 5.05
N GLU A 92 -1.83 -16.05 4.19
CA GLU A 92 -2.05 -16.01 2.76
C GLU A 92 -3.27 -16.85 2.40
N MET A 93 -4.25 -16.22 1.76
CA MET A 93 -5.44 -16.90 1.30
C MET A 93 -5.56 -16.81 -0.22
N LYS A 94 -5.46 -17.98 -0.87
CA LYS A 94 -5.79 -18.12 -2.29
C LYS A 94 -7.30 -18.22 -2.44
N LEU A 95 -7.99 -17.09 -2.40
CA LEU A 95 -9.43 -17.05 -2.62
C LEU A 95 -9.74 -16.98 -4.11
N GLN A 96 -10.53 -17.92 -4.57
CA GLN A 96 -10.96 -18.01 -5.98
C GLN A 96 -12.00 -16.96 -6.38
N SER A 97 -12.56 -16.22 -5.44
CA SER A 97 -13.55 -15.18 -5.70
C SER A 97 -13.27 -13.92 -4.88
N SER A 98 -13.39 -12.80 -5.56
CA SER A 98 -13.10 -11.44 -5.08
C SER A 98 -14.19 -10.85 -4.17
N VAL A 99 -15.02 -11.66 -3.53
CA VAL A 99 -16.17 -11.17 -2.74
C VAL A 99 -15.76 -10.90 -1.30
N TYR A 100 -14.98 -9.84 -1.10
CA TYR A 100 -14.58 -9.47 0.26
C TYR A 100 -15.47 -8.41 0.89
N MET A 101 -16.15 -7.63 0.07
CA MET A 101 -16.96 -6.51 0.52
C MET A 101 -18.26 -6.46 -0.26
N LYS A 102 -19.37 -6.39 0.45
CA LYS A 102 -20.68 -6.19 -0.16
C LYS A 102 -21.11 -4.75 0.05
N ARG A 103 -21.53 -4.09 -1.01
CA ARG A 103 -22.20 -2.79 -0.93
C ARG A 103 -23.64 -3.05 -0.48
N SER A 104 -23.92 -2.84 0.79
CA SER A 104 -25.28 -2.80 1.31
C SER A 104 -25.54 -1.40 1.82
N GLU A 105 -26.51 -0.71 1.27
CA GLU A 105 -27.03 0.59 1.74
C GLU A 105 -25.97 1.67 2.03
N GLY A 106 -24.88 1.74 1.23
CA GLY A 106 -23.85 2.78 1.36
C GLY A 106 -22.71 2.47 2.32
N GLU A 107 -22.72 1.35 3.03
CA GLU A 107 -21.63 0.91 3.91
C GLU A 107 -20.86 -0.27 3.33
N MET A 108 -19.53 -0.19 3.39
CA MET A 108 -18.64 -1.28 3.01
C MET A 108 -18.40 -2.16 4.25
N MET A 109 -19.13 -3.26 4.34
CA MET A 109 -18.99 -4.24 5.42
C MET A 109 -18.27 -5.49 4.93
N LEU A 110 -17.51 -6.15 5.83
CA LEU A 110 -16.96 -7.47 5.55
C LEU A 110 -18.11 -8.45 5.27
N THR A 111 -17.98 -9.23 4.19
CA THR A 111 -18.95 -10.27 3.89
C THR A 111 -18.95 -11.34 4.98
N ARG A 112 -20.07 -12.08 5.09
CA ARG A 112 -20.15 -13.22 6.01
C ARG A 112 -19.02 -14.22 5.77
N GLN A 113 -18.70 -14.49 4.52
CA GLN A 113 -17.62 -15.40 4.13
C GLN A 113 -16.24 -14.97 4.67
N VAL A 114 -15.91 -13.68 4.59
CA VAL A 114 -14.65 -13.16 5.15
C VAL A 114 -14.60 -13.32 6.66
N ARG A 115 -15.70 -13.09 7.36
CA ARG A 115 -15.79 -13.31 8.82
C ARG A 115 -15.63 -14.77 9.20
N GLU A 116 -16.27 -15.68 8.48
CA GLU A 116 -16.13 -17.13 8.69
C GLU A 116 -14.68 -17.60 8.51
N ILE A 117 -14.01 -17.08 7.48
CA ILE A 117 -12.60 -17.38 7.23
C ILE A 117 -11.71 -16.77 8.32
N ALA A 118 -11.94 -15.53 8.71
CA ALA A 118 -11.20 -14.89 9.79
C ALA A 118 -11.32 -15.68 11.10
N THR A 119 -12.51 -16.16 11.40
CA THR A 119 -12.77 -17.02 12.58
C THR A 119 -12.04 -18.33 12.49
N ALA A 120 -12.08 -19.02 11.33
CA ALA A 120 -11.40 -20.30 11.12
C ALA A 120 -9.88 -20.19 11.31
N HIS A 121 -9.28 -19.10 10.90
CA HIS A 121 -7.86 -18.82 11.07
C HIS A 121 -7.51 -18.08 12.37
N LYS A 122 -8.50 -17.81 13.24
CA LYS A 122 -8.32 -17.00 14.47
C LYS A 122 -7.65 -15.65 14.20
N ALA A 123 -7.97 -15.04 13.06
CA ALA A 123 -7.38 -13.79 12.65
C ALA A 123 -7.93 -12.63 13.50
N GLN A 124 -7.04 -11.83 14.08
CA GLN A 124 -7.38 -10.66 14.86
C GLN A 124 -7.89 -9.49 14.02
N ALA A 125 -7.50 -9.45 12.75
CA ALA A 125 -7.86 -8.39 11.83
C ALA A 125 -7.86 -8.88 10.37
N VAL A 126 -8.61 -8.17 9.55
CA VAL A 126 -8.61 -8.31 8.09
C VAL A 126 -8.22 -6.96 7.49
N ILE A 127 -7.21 -6.97 6.63
CA ILE A 127 -6.84 -5.80 5.83
C ILE A 127 -7.67 -5.85 4.55
N VAL A 128 -8.40 -4.79 4.30
CA VAL A 128 -9.22 -4.60 3.10
C VAL A 128 -8.83 -3.31 2.41
N GLY A 129 -9.06 -3.21 1.11
CA GLY A 129 -8.78 -1.98 0.39
C GLY A 129 -9.54 -1.90 -0.92
N THR A 130 -9.67 -0.66 -1.38
CA THR A 130 -10.20 -0.34 -2.70
C THR A 130 -9.26 0.62 -3.41
N TYR A 131 -9.35 0.64 -4.72
CA TYR A 131 -8.73 1.68 -5.52
C TYR A 131 -9.77 2.31 -6.47
N SER A 132 -9.57 3.59 -6.76
CA SER A 132 -10.33 4.31 -7.78
C SER A 132 -9.39 4.92 -8.82
N ARG A 133 -9.83 4.97 -10.07
CA ARG A 133 -9.06 5.48 -11.20
C ARG A 133 -9.42 6.94 -11.45
N ALA A 134 -8.47 7.84 -11.19
CA ALA A 134 -8.54 9.24 -11.63
C ALA A 134 -7.74 9.44 -12.92
N ASN A 135 -7.74 10.67 -13.47
CA ASN A 135 -7.06 10.94 -14.74
C ASN A 135 -5.55 10.72 -14.67
N MET A 136 -4.91 11.24 -13.62
CA MET A 136 -3.44 11.25 -13.47
C MET A 136 -2.94 10.38 -12.32
N SER A 137 -3.84 9.70 -11.61
CA SER A 137 -3.52 8.89 -10.45
C SER A 137 -4.52 7.78 -10.21
N VAL A 138 -4.09 6.79 -9.44
CA VAL A 138 -4.96 5.82 -8.79
C VAL A 138 -4.99 6.17 -7.31
N LEU A 139 -6.17 6.36 -6.76
CA LEU A 139 -6.35 6.61 -5.32
C LEU A 139 -6.60 5.28 -4.64
N VAL A 140 -5.76 4.94 -3.68
CA VAL A 140 -5.85 3.67 -2.93
C VAL A 140 -6.28 3.97 -1.51
N ASN A 141 -7.29 3.27 -1.03
CA ASN A 141 -7.74 3.28 0.36
C ASN A 141 -7.46 1.91 0.99
N LEU A 142 -6.87 1.89 2.17
CA LEU A 142 -6.61 0.69 2.95
C LEU A 142 -7.20 0.84 4.34
N LYS A 143 -7.79 -0.25 4.86
CA LYS A 143 -8.34 -0.32 6.22
C LYS A 143 -7.96 -1.63 6.88
N VAL A 144 -7.66 -1.55 8.16
CA VAL A 144 -7.53 -2.72 9.05
C VAL A 144 -8.83 -2.82 9.84
N VAL A 145 -9.54 -3.93 9.72
CA VAL A 145 -10.89 -4.11 10.27
C VAL A 145 -10.89 -5.30 11.21
N ARG A 146 -11.50 -5.13 12.40
CA ARG A 146 -11.75 -6.23 13.32
C ARG A 146 -12.95 -7.04 12.84
N PRO A 147 -12.79 -8.36 12.55
CA PRO A 147 -13.84 -9.13 11.88
C PRO A 147 -15.10 -9.33 12.71
N GLU A 148 -15.00 -9.38 14.05
CA GLU A 148 -16.13 -9.63 14.93
C GLU A 148 -17.09 -8.42 15.02
N SER A 149 -16.52 -7.20 15.00
CA SER A 149 -17.27 -5.96 15.23
C SER A 149 -17.39 -5.05 14.03
N ASN A 150 -16.69 -5.35 12.92
CA ASN A 150 -16.46 -4.47 11.77
C ASN A 150 -15.81 -3.11 12.14
N LEU A 151 -15.19 -3.02 13.31
CA LEU A 151 -14.50 -1.80 13.74
C LEU A 151 -13.24 -1.60 12.90
N VAL A 152 -13.13 -0.44 12.26
CA VAL A 152 -11.91 0.01 11.59
C VAL A 152 -10.92 0.48 12.65
N ILE A 153 -9.80 -0.22 12.79
CA ILE A 153 -8.76 0.08 13.79
C ILE A 153 -7.59 0.88 13.22
N ALA A 154 -7.42 0.87 11.91
CA ALA A 154 -6.49 1.74 11.19
C ALA A 154 -6.97 1.97 9.77
N ALA A 155 -6.68 3.13 9.20
CA ALA A 155 -6.99 3.46 7.82
C ALA A 155 -5.92 4.41 7.24
N THR A 156 -5.70 4.32 5.94
CA THR A 156 -4.83 5.24 5.20
C THR A 156 -5.29 5.36 3.76
N ASP A 157 -5.02 6.53 3.18
CA ASP A 157 -5.22 6.81 1.76
C ASP A 157 -3.91 7.27 1.14
N TYR A 158 -3.66 6.87 -0.09
CA TYR A 158 -2.51 7.36 -0.82
C TYR A 158 -2.74 7.35 -2.33
N PRO A 159 -2.15 8.31 -3.06
CA PRO A 159 -2.17 8.32 -4.51
C PRO A 159 -1.01 7.52 -5.08
N LEU A 160 -1.27 6.78 -6.14
CA LEU A 160 -0.28 6.24 -7.06
C LEU A 160 -0.36 7.04 -8.36
N ALA A 161 0.75 7.55 -8.84
CA ALA A 161 0.74 8.20 -10.12
C ALA A 161 0.39 7.21 -11.24
N MET A 162 -0.38 7.67 -12.22
CA MET A 162 -0.72 6.90 -13.40
C MET A 162 0.55 6.82 -14.27
N SER A 163 1.35 5.79 -14.05
CA SER A 163 2.56 5.49 -14.82
C SER A 163 2.28 4.39 -15.85
N ARG A 164 3.23 4.13 -16.74
CA ARG A 164 3.12 3.01 -17.70
C ARG A 164 2.93 1.67 -16.99
N ASP A 165 3.64 1.44 -15.88
CA ASP A 165 3.52 0.23 -15.09
C ASP A 165 2.13 0.12 -14.44
N VAL A 166 1.62 1.21 -13.85
CA VAL A 166 0.27 1.24 -13.27
C VAL A 166 -0.78 1.00 -14.35
N CYS A 167 -0.63 1.58 -15.54
CA CYS A 167 -1.52 1.32 -16.67
C CYS A 167 -1.51 -0.16 -17.08
N ALA A 168 -0.34 -0.75 -17.23
CA ALA A 168 -0.19 -2.17 -17.56
C ALA A 168 -0.84 -3.08 -16.49
N LEU A 169 -0.62 -2.79 -15.21
CA LEU A 169 -1.22 -3.52 -14.10
C LEU A 169 -2.74 -3.36 -14.00
N LEU A 170 -3.28 -2.27 -14.54
CA LEU A 170 -4.73 -2.05 -14.69
C LEU A 170 -5.30 -2.72 -15.95
N GLY A 171 -4.47 -3.34 -16.79
CA GLY A 171 -4.88 -3.91 -18.08
C GLY A 171 -5.16 -2.87 -19.15
N ARG A 172 -4.60 -1.66 -19.04
CA ARG A 172 -4.67 -0.61 -20.06
C ARG A 172 -3.44 -0.67 -20.97
N ASP A 173 -3.56 -0.14 -22.17
CA ASP A 173 -2.41 0.03 -23.07
C ASP A 173 -1.40 1.01 -22.45
N PRO A 174 -0.17 0.57 -22.14
CA PRO A 174 0.85 1.43 -21.55
C PRO A 174 1.27 2.61 -22.45
N ASN A 175 1.05 2.50 -23.78
CA ASN A 175 1.36 3.56 -24.72
C ASN A 175 0.30 4.65 -24.76
N ASN A 176 -0.90 4.37 -24.25
CA ASN A 176 -2.01 5.32 -24.11
C ASN A 176 -2.22 5.73 -22.64
N CYS A 177 -1.16 5.71 -21.87
CA CYS A 177 -1.16 6.15 -20.49
C CYS A 177 -0.91 7.66 -20.42
N PRO A 178 -1.60 8.42 -19.54
CA PRO A 178 -1.32 9.84 -19.37
C PRO A 178 0.15 10.05 -18.96
N GLU A 179 0.91 10.80 -19.76
CA GLU A 179 2.28 11.13 -19.41
C GLU A 179 2.31 12.21 -18.32
N ARG A 180 3.22 12.05 -17.36
CA ARG A 180 3.58 13.17 -16.47
C ARG A 180 4.40 14.18 -17.27
N TYR A 181 3.94 15.38 -17.35
CA TYR A 181 4.74 16.53 -17.75
C TYR A 181 5.64 16.99 -16.61
#